data_6ada7f3cfc93aff1139b8b128093d566
#
_entry.id   6ada7f3cfc93aff1139b8b128093d566
#
_cell.length_a   1.000
_cell.length_b   1.000
_cell.length_c   1.000
_cell.angle_alpha   90.00
_cell.angle_beta   90.00
_cell.angle_gamma   90.00
#
_symmetry.space_group_name_H-M   'P 1'
#
loop_
_entity.id
_entity.type
_entity.pdbx_description
1 polymer ?
#
loop_
_entity_poly.entity_id
_entity_poly.type
_entity_poly.pdbx_seq_one_letter_code
_entity_poly.pdbx_strand_id
1 'polypeptide(L)'
;WWSLAGVGTHSLDWLRWMLVPVCGEVTKVSSTITRDKLGSAHDELAAVSLTFESGASAQFVSSVLFAAPNRGEILGSNGYAYCEATLGRWGDGHIDTNTGTLEFEVVNPYAGEITDFVSAIQKGRAPEVSGEEGRRNVELLCQICP
;
A
#
# COMPACT_ATOMS: atom_id res chain seq x y z
N TRP A 1 14.89 -8.81 -2.87
CA TRP A 1 14.24 -7.63 -2.28
C TRP A 1 14.31 -7.69 -0.76
N TRP A 2 14.39 -6.54 -0.12
CA TRP A 2 14.40 -6.42 1.33
C TRP A 2 13.37 -5.38 1.79
N SER A 3 13.61 -4.08 1.58
CA SER A 3 12.67 -3.05 2.03
C SER A 3 11.35 -3.09 1.26
N LEU A 4 11.40 -3.34 -0.04
CA LEU A 4 10.20 -3.44 -0.89
C LEU A 4 9.31 -4.60 -0.49
N ALA A 5 9.88 -5.80 -0.31
CA ALA A 5 9.09 -6.98 0.05
C ALA A 5 8.59 -6.94 1.50
N GLY A 6 9.38 -6.38 2.44
CA GLY A 6 9.04 -6.36 3.86
C GLY A 6 8.13 -5.21 4.27
N VAL A 7 8.26 -4.05 3.63
CA VAL A 7 7.55 -2.81 4.00
C VAL A 7 6.84 -2.21 2.79
N GLY A 8 7.53 -2.04 1.68
CA GLY A 8 7.02 -1.34 0.49
C GLY A 8 5.81 -2.02 -0.14
N THR A 9 5.71 -3.34 -0.03
CA THR A 9 4.56 -4.10 -0.52
C THR A 9 3.24 -3.63 0.09
N HIS A 10 3.22 -3.27 1.38
CA HIS A 10 2.03 -2.77 2.05
C HIS A 10 1.62 -1.38 1.54
N SER A 11 2.60 -0.49 1.34
CA SER A 11 2.34 0.84 0.77
C SER A 11 1.85 0.76 -0.67
N LEU A 12 2.45 -0.13 -1.48
CA LEU A 12 2.05 -0.34 -2.87
C LEU A 12 0.62 -0.90 -2.95
N ASP A 13 0.30 -1.90 -2.14
CA ASP A 13 -1.01 -2.51 -2.09
C ASP A 13 -2.09 -1.51 -1.65
N TRP A 14 -1.82 -0.73 -0.59
CA TRP A 14 -2.70 0.34 -0.13
C TRP A 14 -2.97 1.39 -1.21
N LEU A 15 -1.94 1.84 -1.93
CA LEU A 15 -2.10 2.80 -3.02
C LEU A 15 -2.94 2.23 -4.18
N ARG A 16 -2.72 0.96 -4.54
CA ARG A 16 -3.52 0.28 -5.54
C ARG A 16 -4.98 0.14 -5.09
N TRP A 17 -5.20 -0.34 -3.88
CA TRP A 17 -6.53 -0.51 -3.31
C TRP A 17 -7.34 0.80 -3.32
N MET A 18 -6.70 1.93 -2.94
CA MET A 18 -7.34 3.23 -2.90
C MET A 18 -7.56 3.86 -4.28
N LEU A 19 -6.60 3.74 -5.19
CA LEU A 19 -6.56 4.55 -6.40
C LEU A 19 -7.03 3.80 -7.65
N VAL A 20 -6.80 2.50 -7.79
CA VAL A 20 -7.20 1.74 -8.99
C VAL A 20 -8.69 1.85 -9.28
N PRO A 21 -9.62 1.76 -8.30
CA PRO A 21 -11.05 1.86 -8.57
C PRO A 21 -11.51 3.19 -9.19
N VAL A 22 -10.73 4.26 -9.00
CA VAL A 22 -11.10 5.61 -9.47
C VAL A 22 -10.14 6.17 -10.51
N CYS A 23 -8.91 5.67 -10.55
CA CYS A 23 -7.84 6.20 -11.40
C CYS A 23 -7.38 5.24 -12.52
N GLY A 24 -7.90 4.00 -12.53
CA GLY A 24 -7.43 2.96 -13.44
C GLY A 24 -6.12 2.33 -12.97
N GLU A 25 -5.57 1.42 -13.77
CA GLU A 25 -4.34 0.68 -13.45
C GLU A 25 -3.08 1.56 -13.50
N VAL A 26 -2.00 1.07 -12.90
CA VAL A 26 -0.68 1.71 -12.97
C VAL A 26 -0.11 1.55 -14.37
N THR A 27 0.20 2.65 -15.04
CA THR A 27 0.74 2.68 -16.41
C THR A 27 2.22 2.97 -16.47
N LYS A 28 2.78 3.59 -15.42
CA LYS A 28 4.20 3.93 -15.36
C LYS A 28 4.73 3.83 -13.94
N VAL A 29 5.91 3.25 -13.84
CA VAL A 29 6.67 3.13 -12.58
C VAL A 29 8.04 3.79 -12.78
N SER A 30 8.50 4.52 -11.77
CA SER A 30 9.88 4.97 -11.66
C SER A 30 10.36 4.86 -10.23
N SER A 31 11.62 4.50 -10.03
CA SER A 31 12.17 4.27 -8.71
C SER A 31 13.61 4.72 -8.58
N THR A 32 14.01 5.06 -7.37
CA THR A 32 15.40 5.21 -6.93
C THR A 32 15.65 4.20 -5.82
N ILE A 33 16.63 3.34 -6.04
CA ILE A 33 16.96 2.24 -5.12
C ILE A 33 18.32 2.49 -4.49
N THR A 34 18.41 2.37 -3.18
CA THR A 34 19.67 2.37 -2.42
C THR A 34 19.99 0.95 -1.97
N ARG A 35 21.26 0.56 -2.12
CA ARG A 35 21.84 -0.73 -1.71
C ARG A 35 23.17 -0.50 -1.00
N ASP A 36 23.73 -1.55 -0.42
CA ASP A 36 25.10 -1.61 0.13
C ASP A 36 25.41 -0.70 1.33
N LYS A 37 24.43 -0.09 1.96
CA LYS A 37 24.62 0.70 3.19
C LYS A 37 24.77 -0.19 4.42
N LEU A 38 24.06 -1.32 4.43
CA LEU A 38 24.12 -2.35 5.46
C LEU A 38 24.90 -3.60 4.99
N GLY A 39 25.64 -3.49 3.88
CA GLY A 39 26.37 -4.60 3.29
C GLY A 39 25.49 -5.63 2.57
N SER A 40 24.31 -5.26 2.14
CA SER A 40 23.37 -6.12 1.41
C SER A 40 23.29 -5.73 -0.06
N ALA A 41 23.29 -6.73 -0.95
CA ALA A 41 23.00 -6.55 -2.38
C ALA A 41 21.51 -6.25 -2.67
N HIS A 42 20.63 -6.38 -1.67
CA HIS A 42 19.20 -6.13 -1.81
C HIS A 42 18.86 -4.65 -1.61
N ASP A 43 17.64 -4.28 -1.96
CA ASP A 43 17.11 -2.94 -1.76
C ASP A 43 16.98 -2.63 -0.26
N GLU A 44 17.68 -1.62 0.20
CA GLU A 44 17.64 -1.12 1.58
C GLU A 44 16.74 0.11 1.71
N LEU A 45 16.59 0.86 0.62
CA LEU A 45 15.63 1.94 0.46
C LEU A 45 15.13 1.96 -0.97
N ALA A 46 13.85 2.18 -1.14
CA ALA A 46 13.21 2.46 -2.41
C ALA A 46 12.33 3.71 -2.31
N ALA A 47 12.59 4.72 -3.15
CA ALA A 47 11.69 5.83 -3.41
C ALA A 47 11.00 5.57 -4.75
N VAL A 48 9.69 5.49 -4.75
CA VAL A 48 8.89 5.02 -5.90
C VAL A 48 7.86 6.06 -6.29
N SER A 49 7.68 6.25 -7.59
CA SER A 49 6.60 7.04 -8.18
C SER A 49 5.80 6.18 -9.15
N LEU A 50 4.48 6.26 -9.04
CA LEU A 50 3.51 5.57 -9.88
C LEU A 50 2.68 6.59 -10.66
N THR A 51 2.31 6.27 -11.89
CA THR A 51 1.31 7.03 -12.68
C THR A 51 0.19 6.07 -13.06
N PHE A 52 -1.05 6.50 -12.92
CA PHE A 52 -2.27 5.76 -13.22
C PHE A 52 -2.85 6.17 -14.58
N GLU A 53 -3.77 5.37 -15.13
CA GLU A 53 -4.42 5.63 -16.43
C GLU A 53 -5.07 7.01 -16.51
N SER A 54 -5.69 7.49 -15.43
CA SER A 54 -6.29 8.83 -15.36
C SER A 54 -5.29 9.99 -15.39
N GLY A 55 -3.99 9.70 -15.27
CA GLY A 55 -2.93 10.70 -15.06
C GLY A 55 -2.68 11.04 -13.59
N ALA A 56 -3.44 10.47 -12.65
CA ALA A 56 -3.13 10.57 -11.23
C ALA A 56 -1.75 9.99 -10.93
N SER A 57 -1.09 10.49 -9.90
CA SER A 57 0.23 10.02 -9.47
C SER A 57 0.25 9.71 -7.99
N ALA A 58 1.06 8.72 -7.61
CA ALA A 58 1.32 8.39 -6.22
C ALA A 58 2.82 8.19 -5.99
N GLN A 59 3.23 8.38 -4.75
CA GLN A 59 4.61 8.16 -4.34
C GLN A 59 4.65 7.46 -2.99
N PHE A 60 5.64 6.59 -2.82
CA PHE A 60 5.94 6.02 -1.51
C PHE A 60 7.44 5.82 -1.32
N VAL A 61 7.84 5.75 -0.07
CA VAL A 61 9.21 5.38 0.31
C VAL A 61 9.12 4.19 1.25
N SER A 62 9.91 3.16 0.96
CA SER A 62 10.15 2.06 1.88
C SER A 62 11.62 1.99 2.27
N SER A 63 11.93 1.63 3.51
CA SER A 63 13.31 1.59 3.98
C SER A 63 13.48 0.64 5.15
N VAL A 64 14.66 0.00 5.20
CA VAL A 64 15.19 -0.68 6.39
C VAL A 64 16.32 0.11 7.05
N LEU A 65 16.69 1.27 6.48
CA LEU A 65 17.77 2.13 6.98
C LEU A 65 17.33 3.05 8.13
N PHE A 66 16.04 3.34 8.21
CA PHE A 66 15.49 4.22 9.25
C PHE A 66 14.04 3.87 9.55
N ALA A 67 13.58 4.22 10.75
CA ALA A 67 12.19 4.20 11.11
C ALA A 67 11.54 5.54 10.73
N ALA A 68 10.34 5.49 10.19
CA ALA A 68 9.51 6.65 9.89
C ALA A 68 8.09 6.44 10.41
N PRO A 69 7.34 7.52 10.70
CA PRO A 69 5.93 7.41 11.02
C PRO A 69 5.18 6.72 9.87
N ASN A 70 4.28 5.80 10.22
CA ASN A 70 3.35 5.22 9.28
C ASN A 70 2.27 6.27 8.97
N ARG A 71 2.36 6.89 7.81
CA ARG A 71 1.37 7.88 7.35
C ARG A 71 1.18 7.80 5.85
N GLY A 72 -0.03 8.17 5.41
CA GLY A 72 -0.37 8.37 4.01
C GLY A 72 -1.19 9.63 3.82
N GLU A 73 -1.09 10.23 2.64
CA GLU A 73 -1.86 11.40 2.25
C GLU A 73 -2.55 11.12 0.93
N ILE A 74 -3.83 11.49 0.85
CA ILE A 74 -4.63 11.41 -0.38
C ILE A 74 -5.10 12.82 -0.68
N LEU A 75 -4.74 13.31 -1.86
CA LEU A 75 -5.08 14.66 -2.31
C LEU A 75 -5.92 14.54 -3.57
N GLY A 76 -7.12 15.09 -3.55
CA GLY A 76 -8.06 15.07 -4.66
C GLY A 76 -8.67 16.45 -4.93
N SER A 77 -9.34 16.60 -6.08
CA SER A 77 -10.01 17.83 -6.46
C SER A 77 -11.15 18.24 -5.48
N ASN A 78 -11.72 17.28 -4.76
CA ASN A 78 -12.83 17.49 -3.85
C ASN A 78 -12.44 17.53 -2.37
N GLY A 79 -11.16 17.30 -2.07
CA GLY A 79 -10.67 17.29 -0.68
C GLY A 79 -9.42 16.49 -0.50
N TYR A 80 -9.10 16.23 0.76
CA TYR A 80 -7.92 15.47 1.16
C TYR A 80 -8.23 14.53 2.33
N ALA A 81 -7.37 13.54 2.53
CA ALA A 81 -7.31 12.73 3.73
C ALA A 81 -5.85 12.56 4.20
N TYR A 82 -5.61 12.73 5.49
CA TYR A 82 -4.37 12.40 6.18
C TYR A 82 -4.61 11.15 7.04
N CYS A 83 -3.85 10.11 6.76
CA CYS A 83 -3.94 8.82 7.43
C CYS A 83 -2.70 8.63 8.30
N GLU A 84 -2.84 8.50 9.60
CA GLU A 84 -1.76 8.23 10.54
C GLU A 84 -1.96 6.86 11.20
N ALA A 85 -0.90 6.04 11.20
CA ALA A 85 -0.87 4.69 11.78
C ALA A 85 -1.91 3.69 11.22
N THR A 86 -2.56 4.00 10.10
CA THR A 86 -3.63 3.18 9.50
C THR A 86 -3.15 1.93 8.78
N LEU A 87 -1.84 1.83 8.44
CA LEU A 87 -1.22 0.63 7.87
C LEU A 87 -0.56 -0.24 8.95
N GLY A 88 -1.05 -0.15 10.17
CA GLY A 88 -0.58 -0.92 11.31
C GLY A 88 -1.27 -2.27 11.44
N ARG A 89 -0.65 -3.17 12.24
CA ARG A 89 -1.20 -4.50 12.53
C ARG A 89 -2.33 -4.52 13.56
N TRP A 90 -2.70 -3.37 14.11
CA TRP A 90 -3.67 -3.28 15.21
C TRP A 90 -5.07 -2.85 14.76
N GLY A 91 -5.23 -2.44 13.50
CA GLY A 91 -6.50 -1.96 12.95
C GLY A 91 -6.94 -0.62 13.54
N ASP A 92 -6.01 0.12 14.09
CA ASP A 92 -6.17 1.46 14.65
C ASP A 92 -5.58 2.53 13.71
N GLY A 93 -5.55 3.76 14.18
CA GLY A 93 -5.00 4.89 13.47
C GLY A 93 -5.92 6.11 13.54
N HIS A 94 -5.57 7.12 12.78
CA HIS A 94 -6.31 8.38 12.71
C HIS A 94 -6.43 8.85 11.27
N ILE A 95 -7.60 9.35 10.89
CA ILE A 95 -7.86 9.87 9.55
C ILE A 95 -8.52 11.24 9.66
N ASP A 96 -7.80 12.28 9.25
CA ASP A 96 -8.32 13.63 9.11
C ASP A 96 -8.63 13.95 7.67
N THR A 97 -9.78 14.59 7.45
CA THR A 97 -10.21 15.05 6.13
C THR A 97 -10.53 16.54 6.14
N ASN A 98 -10.72 17.12 4.96
CA ASN A 98 -11.20 18.51 4.85
C ASN A 98 -12.62 18.72 5.42
N THR A 99 -13.35 17.67 5.78
CA THR A 99 -14.68 17.73 6.40
C THR A 99 -14.68 17.30 7.88
N GLY A 100 -13.53 17.01 8.44
CA GLY A 100 -13.34 16.58 9.83
C GLY A 100 -12.69 15.21 9.94
N THR A 101 -12.54 14.74 11.16
CA THR A 101 -12.01 13.43 11.47
C THR A 101 -12.99 12.33 11.04
N LEU A 102 -12.49 11.30 10.38
CA LEU A 102 -13.25 10.11 10.02
C LEU A 102 -13.20 9.11 11.18
N GLU A 103 -14.32 8.92 11.84
CA GLU A 103 -14.47 7.91 12.89
C GLU A 103 -14.67 6.51 12.28
N PHE A 104 -13.98 5.51 12.81
CA PHE A 104 -14.13 4.11 12.43
C PHE A 104 -13.93 3.18 13.61
N GLU A 105 -14.50 1.99 13.52
CA GLU A 105 -14.34 0.97 14.56
C GLU A 105 -12.95 0.33 14.45
N VAL A 106 -12.25 0.26 15.57
CA VAL A 106 -10.98 -0.47 15.67
C VAL A 106 -11.27 -1.97 15.69
N VAL A 107 -10.83 -2.66 14.66
CA VAL A 107 -11.01 -4.11 14.51
C VAL A 107 -9.67 -4.81 14.36
N ASN A 108 -9.60 -6.09 14.76
CA ASN A 108 -8.41 -6.89 14.51
C ASN A 108 -8.33 -7.26 13.01
N PRO A 109 -7.36 -6.73 12.24
CA PRO A 109 -7.29 -6.95 10.80
C PRO A 109 -7.08 -8.44 10.44
N TYR A 110 -6.34 -9.19 11.26
CA TYR A 110 -6.15 -10.63 11.03
C TYR A 110 -7.45 -11.43 11.22
N ALA A 111 -8.31 -11.02 12.16
CA ALA A 111 -9.62 -11.64 12.31
C ALA A 111 -10.51 -11.34 11.09
N GLY A 112 -10.44 -10.13 10.55
CA GLY A 112 -11.13 -9.73 9.31
C GLY A 112 -10.69 -10.59 8.12
N GLU A 113 -9.39 -10.73 7.91
CA GLU A 113 -8.80 -11.53 6.84
C GLU A 113 -9.24 -13.00 6.91
N ILE A 114 -9.15 -13.62 8.08
CA ILE A 114 -9.58 -15.02 8.28
C ILE A 114 -11.09 -15.16 8.05
N THR A 115 -11.88 -14.22 8.56
CA THR A 115 -13.34 -14.24 8.40
C THR A 115 -13.75 -14.12 6.94
N ASP A 116 -13.12 -13.24 6.17
CA ASP A 116 -13.38 -13.12 4.73
C ASP A 116 -13.00 -14.40 3.98
N PHE A 117 -11.83 -14.97 4.27
CA PHE A 117 -11.36 -16.19 3.64
C PHE A 117 -12.31 -17.38 3.90
N VAL A 118 -12.74 -17.58 5.15
CA VAL A 118 -13.70 -18.61 5.52
C VAL A 118 -15.05 -18.39 4.81
N SER A 119 -15.53 -17.14 4.82
CA SER A 119 -16.78 -16.78 4.12
C SER A 119 -16.69 -16.99 2.62
N ALA A 120 -15.54 -16.72 2.01
CA ALA A 120 -15.29 -16.94 0.60
C ALA A 120 -15.42 -18.43 0.23
N ILE A 121 -14.82 -19.32 1.03
CA ILE A 121 -14.94 -20.77 0.86
C ILE A 121 -16.40 -21.22 0.99
N GLN A 122 -17.08 -20.81 2.07
CA GLN A 122 -18.46 -21.20 2.35
C GLN A 122 -19.47 -20.75 1.27
N LYS A 123 -19.23 -19.59 0.68
CA LYS A 123 -20.11 -18.97 -0.32
C LYS A 123 -19.68 -19.26 -1.77
N GLY A 124 -18.56 -19.95 -1.98
CA GLY A 124 -18.01 -20.24 -3.33
C GLY A 124 -17.64 -18.98 -4.12
N ARG A 125 -17.19 -17.91 -3.43
CA ARG A 125 -16.74 -16.67 -4.03
C ARG A 125 -15.22 -16.47 -3.88
N ALA A 126 -14.63 -15.54 -4.63
CA ALA A 126 -13.28 -15.10 -4.36
C ALA A 126 -13.20 -14.35 -3.01
N PRO A 127 -12.08 -14.44 -2.28
CA PRO A 127 -11.81 -13.56 -1.15
C PRO A 127 -11.64 -12.10 -1.63
N GLU A 128 -11.81 -11.14 -0.74
CA GLU A 128 -11.67 -9.71 -1.04
C GLU A 128 -10.27 -9.39 -1.58
N VAL A 129 -9.23 -9.88 -0.90
CA VAL A 129 -7.86 -9.83 -1.41
C VAL A 129 -7.50 -11.21 -1.97
N SER A 130 -7.58 -11.33 -3.29
CA SER A 130 -7.35 -12.58 -4.00
C SER A 130 -5.86 -12.81 -4.32
N GLY A 131 -5.52 -14.06 -4.68
CA GLY A 131 -4.18 -14.36 -5.20
C GLY A 131 -3.84 -13.59 -6.49
N GLU A 132 -4.85 -13.19 -7.26
CA GLU A 132 -4.68 -12.35 -8.45
C GLU A 132 -4.23 -10.92 -8.06
N GLU A 133 -4.79 -10.34 -7.01
CA GLU A 133 -4.32 -9.04 -6.50
C GLU A 133 -2.89 -9.13 -5.94
N GLY A 134 -2.57 -10.21 -5.24
CA GLY A 134 -1.19 -10.49 -4.81
C GLY A 134 -0.23 -10.60 -6.00
N ARG A 135 -0.63 -11.29 -7.08
CA ARG A 135 0.16 -11.42 -8.31
C ARG A 135 0.43 -10.05 -8.96
N ARG A 136 -0.59 -9.22 -9.11
CA ARG A 136 -0.46 -7.85 -9.66
C ARG A 136 0.47 -6.99 -8.82
N ASN A 137 0.38 -7.11 -7.50
CA ASN A 137 1.28 -6.37 -6.59
C ASN A 137 2.73 -6.80 -6.80
N VAL A 138 3.01 -8.12 -6.91
CA VAL A 138 4.35 -8.64 -7.17
C VAL A 138 4.86 -8.23 -8.54
N GLU A 139 4.03 -8.20 -9.57
CA GLU A 139 4.42 -7.73 -10.92
C GLU A 139 4.91 -6.28 -10.90
N LEU A 140 4.26 -5.40 -10.14
CA LEU A 140 4.72 -4.03 -9.95
C LEU A 140 6.02 -3.97 -9.16
N LEU A 141 6.19 -4.78 -8.11
CA LEU A 141 7.47 -4.88 -7.39
C LEU A 141 8.62 -5.28 -8.31
N CYS A 142 8.39 -6.20 -9.26
CA CYS A 142 9.38 -6.58 -10.27
C CYS A 142 9.73 -5.43 -11.23
N GLN A 143 8.79 -4.54 -11.52
CA GLN A 143 9.06 -3.33 -12.33
C GLN A 143 9.79 -2.26 -11.52
N ILE A 144 9.50 -2.13 -10.22
CA ILE A 144 10.15 -1.17 -9.32
C ILE A 144 11.63 -1.52 -9.13
N CYS A 145 11.94 -2.78 -8.95
CA CYS A 145 13.30 -3.27 -8.68
C CYS A 145 13.55 -4.56 -9.47
N PRO A 146 13.88 -4.45 -10.75
CA PRO A 146 14.18 -5.57 -11.63
C PRO A 146 15.49 -6.30 -11.28
#